data_03cf4f17cfa1601ea4ddffdcebd6dbd7
#
_entry.id   03cf4f17cfa1601ea4ddffdcebd6dbd7
#
_cell.length_a   1.000
_cell.length_b   1.000
_cell.length_c   1.000
_cell.angle_alpha   90.00
_cell.angle_beta   90.00
_cell.angle_gamma   90.00
#
_symmetry.space_group_name_H-M   'P 1'
#
loop_
_entity.id
_entity.type
_entity.pdbx_description
1 polymer ?
#
loop_
_entity_poly.entity_id
_entity_poly.type
_entity_poly.pdbx_seq_one_letter_code
_entity_poly.pdbx_strand_id
1 'polypeptide(L)'
;MEELKENNAPRDRAILVGLSSPRLDRKENADEESLEELGALVETAGGVSVGVVLQTLPSPNPHTFIGEGKVDEIRELVKSQEATMVIFDNDLSPSQMRVLSEEFGVQVLDRSGLILDIFAQRAKTKEGRLQVELAQYQYLLPRLIGMWTHLERQAGTSGKGPIGSKGPGETQLETDRRHIHRKIDKLKADLEEVRRVRATQRDRRSKNEIPVVAIVGYTNAGKSTLLNALTGAGIPANNRLFDTLDTTTRLLTVSDTLDVVISDTVGFIRKLPHQLVEAFKATLEELEYADLLLHVIDISDPHWLEQAQIVDELIEELGAQQIPCLRVYNKSDLYFGDIRPHGEDSVNISAKTGEGVDELLARINKLLDKGTRRVTIHLPYDKGGLLDMLYREAKVESVEYGETIDIVATCVPRVIGQVKDYIEGYREPKEDWEE
;
A
#
# COMPACT_ATOMS: atom_id res chain seq x y z
N MET A 1 -17.32 2.76 -32.79
CA MET A 1 -16.96 1.36 -32.51
C MET A 1 -15.53 1.18 -32.96
N GLU A 2 -14.58 1.46 -32.07
CA GLU A 2 -13.19 1.06 -32.24
C GLU A 2 -13.02 -0.20 -31.40
N GLU A 3 -12.95 -1.33 -32.06
CA GLU A 3 -12.54 -2.59 -31.47
C GLU A 3 -11.11 -2.40 -30.94
N LEU A 4 -10.97 -2.43 -29.61
CA LEU A 4 -9.68 -2.57 -28.95
C LEU A 4 -9.04 -3.83 -29.50
N LYS A 5 -8.02 -3.68 -30.33
CA LYS A 5 -7.13 -4.77 -30.74
C LYS A 5 -6.53 -5.35 -29.45
N GLU A 6 -7.07 -6.50 -29.02
CA GLU A 6 -6.39 -7.31 -28.03
C GLU A 6 -4.97 -7.56 -28.54
N ASN A 7 -4.02 -7.12 -27.74
CA ASN A 7 -2.60 -7.30 -28.03
C ASN A 7 -2.29 -8.79 -27.93
N ASN A 8 -2.26 -9.51 -29.04
CA ASN A 8 -2.06 -10.95 -29.15
C ASN A 8 -0.57 -11.32 -28.97
N ALA A 9 0.15 -10.65 -28.06
CA ALA A 9 1.45 -11.12 -27.62
C ALA A 9 1.23 -12.43 -26.81
N PRO A 10 2.04 -13.48 -27.04
CA PRO A 10 1.95 -14.70 -26.26
C PRO A 10 2.13 -14.35 -24.79
N ARG A 11 1.17 -14.77 -23.93
CA ARG A 11 1.25 -14.55 -22.50
C ARG A 11 2.40 -15.38 -21.93
N ASP A 12 3.16 -14.77 -21.01
CA ASP A 12 4.20 -15.50 -20.29
C ASP A 12 3.61 -16.68 -19.51
N ARG A 13 4.25 -17.83 -19.65
CA ARG A 13 3.83 -19.11 -19.04
C ARG A 13 4.78 -19.43 -17.89
N ALA A 14 4.29 -19.32 -16.66
CA ALA A 14 5.10 -19.45 -15.46
C ALA A 14 4.89 -20.78 -14.74
N ILE A 15 5.99 -21.41 -14.29
CA ILE A 15 5.97 -22.46 -13.28
C ILE A 15 6.25 -21.80 -11.94
N LEU A 16 5.39 -22.06 -10.95
CA LEU A 16 5.51 -21.54 -9.60
C LEU A 16 6.25 -22.56 -8.72
N VAL A 17 7.22 -22.08 -7.97
CA VAL A 17 8.06 -22.92 -7.11
C VAL A 17 8.11 -22.36 -5.71
N GLY A 18 7.82 -23.19 -4.71
CA GLY A 18 7.93 -22.85 -3.31
C GLY A 18 8.79 -23.84 -2.53
N LEU A 19 9.54 -23.35 -1.55
CA LEU A 19 10.26 -24.16 -0.57
C LEU A 19 9.74 -23.89 0.83
N SER A 20 9.38 -24.96 1.53
CA SER A 20 9.10 -24.96 2.96
C SER A 20 10.26 -25.60 3.72
N SER A 21 10.75 -24.93 4.77
CA SER A 21 11.84 -25.42 5.59
C SER A 21 11.74 -24.93 7.03
N PRO A 22 12.02 -25.77 8.05
CA PRO A 22 12.06 -25.35 9.45
C PRO A 22 13.16 -24.31 9.75
N ARG A 23 14.10 -24.12 8.82
CA ARG A 23 15.20 -23.12 8.96
C ARG A 23 14.86 -21.76 8.33
N LEU A 24 13.78 -21.68 7.58
CA LEU A 24 13.27 -20.41 7.11
C LEU A 24 12.35 -19.81 8.17
N ASP A 25 12.33 -18.50 8.28
CA ASP A 25 11.36 -17.81 9.13
C ASP A 25 9.94 -18.11 8.66
N ARG A 26 8.98 -18.10 9.58
CA ARG A 26 7.57 -18.35 9.23
C ARG A 26 7.08 -17.47 8.08
N LYS A 27 7.56 -16.23 8.03
CA LYS A 27 7.23 -15.26 6.97
C LYS A 27 7.86 -15.60 5.62
N GLU A 28 8.95 -16.36 5.59
CA GLU A 28 9.67 -16.74 4.37
C GLU A 28 9.24 -18.11 3.81
N ASN A 29 8.63 -18.96 4.63
CA ASN A 29 8.19 -20.27 4.23
C ASN A 29 7.12 -20.18 3.13
N ALA A 30 7.22 -21.09 2.14
CA ALA A 30 6.19 -21.28 1.14
C ALA A 30 5.22 -22.38 1.60
N ASP A 31 3.95 -22.17 1.36
CA ASP A 31 2.86 -23.10 1.55
C ASP A 31 1.92 -23.07 0.31
N GLU A 32 0.89 -23.86 0.32
CA GLU A 32 -0.07 -23.92 -0.78
C GLU A 32 -0.76 -22.57 -1.00
N GLU A 33 -1.13 -21.88 0.09
CA GLU A 33 -1.77 -20.56 0.05
C GLU A 33 -0.84 -19.50 -0.55
N SER A 34 0.45 -19.48 -0.15
CA SER A 34 1.41 -18.51 -0.69
C SER A 34 1.67 -18.74 -2.19
N LEU A 35 1.57 -20.00 -2.66
CA LEU A 35 1.67 -20.33 -4.09
C LEU A 35 0.41 -19.98 -4.87
N GLU A 36 -0.79 -20.10 -4.28
CA GLU A 36 -2.03 -19.60 -4.87
C GLU A 36 -1.98 -18.09 -5.03
N GLU A 37 -1.52 -17.37 -4.00
CA GLU A 37 -1.33 -15.93 -4.06
C GLU A 37 -0.27 -15.53 -5.10
N LEU A 38 0.83 -16.27 -5.21
CA LEU A 38 1.84 -16.09 -6.28
C LEU A 38 1.22 -16.27 -7.66
N GLY A 39 0.33 -17.23 -7.83
CA GLY A 39 -0.44 -17.44 -9.07
C GLY A 39 -1.29 -16.22 -9.42
N ALA A 40 -1.99 -15.64 -8.46
CA ALA A 40 -2.78 -14.43 -8.65
C ALA A 40 -1.89 -13.20 -8.97
N LEU A 41 -0.65 -13.14 -8.46
CA LEU A 41 0.34 -12.14 -8.85
C LEU A 41 0.76 -12.30 -10.31
N VAL A 42 1.01 -13.53 -10.76
CA VAL A 42 1.35 -13.83 -12.19
C VAL A 42 0.21 -13.39 -13.11
N GLU A 43 -1.03 -13.70 -12.77
CA GLU A 43 -2.20 -13.23 -13.54
C GLU A 43 -2.29 -11.71 -13.58
N THR A 44 -2.00 -11.06 -12.45
CA THR A 44 -1.99 -9.59 -12.35
C THR A 44 -0.90 -8.97 -13.24
N ALA A 45 0.25 -9.62 -13.37
CA ALA A 45 1.32 -9.24 -14.29
C ALA A 45 0.99 -9.52 -15.77
N GLY A 46 -0.10 -10.26 -16.05
CA GLY A 46 -0.54 -10.62 -17.39
C GLY A 46 -0.05 -11.98 -17.88
N GLY A 47 0.64 -12.75 -17.02
CA GLY A 47 1.07 -14.13 -17.27
C GLY A 47 -0.01 -15.18 -16.97
N VAL A 48 0.37 -16.45 -17.10
CA VAL A 48 -0.46 -17.61 -16.78
C VAL A 48 0.38 -18.62 -16.01
N SER A 49 -0.12 -19.13 -14.89
CA SER A 49 0.50 -20.25 -14.17
C SER A 49 0.18 -21.55 -14.90
N VAL A 50 1.23 -22.32 -15.28
CA VAL A 50 1.11 -23.59 -15.99
C VAL A 50 1.58 -24.80 -15.19
N GLY A 51 2.12 -24.58 -14.00
CA GLY A 51 2.54 -25.62 -13.08
C GLY A 51 2.89 -25.04 -11.71
N VAL A 52 2.68 -25.85 -10.67
CA VAL A 52 2.98 -25.49 -9.28
C VAL A 52 3.81 -26.60 -8.65
N VAL A 53 4.90 -26.25 -8.00
CA VAL A 53 5.83 -27.18 -7.35
C VAL A 53 6.13 -26.69 -5.94
N LEU A 54 5.73 -27.45 -4.94
CA LEU A 54 6.10 -27.20 -3.55
C LEU A 54 7.06 -28.29 -3.08
N GLN A 55 8.17 -27.89 -2.44
CA GLN A 55 9.13 -28.80 -1.85
C GLN A 55 9.32 -28.54 -0.36
N THR A 56 9.43 -29.58 0.44
CA THR A 56 9.82 -29.47 1.85
C THR A 56 11.24 -30.02 2.01
N LEU A 57 12.15 -29.22 2.57
CA LEU A 57 13.52 -29.59 2.88
C LEU A 57 13.88 -29.21 4.32
N PRO A 58 14.79 -29.95 4.98
CA PRO A 58 15.32 -29.59 6.30
C PRO A 58 16.05 -28.25 6.30
N SER A 59 16.66 -27.87 5.17
CA SER A 59 17.31 -26.56 4.94
C SER A 59 17.37 -26.27 3.45
N PRO A 60 17.30 -24.97 3.05
CA PRO A 60 17.52 -24.57 1.66
C PRO A 60 18.88 -25.03 1.14
N ASN A 61 18.96 -25.46 -0.12
CA ASN A 61 20.23 -25.77 -0.76
C ASN A 61 20.98 -24.43 -1.04
N PRO A 62 22.24 -24.30 -0.59
CA PRO A 62 23.00 -23.07 -0.80
C PRO A 62 23.20 -22.70 -2.28
N HIS A 63 23.19 -23.67 -3.18
CA HIS A 63 23.51 -23.49 -4.59
C HIS A 63 22.26 -23.30 -5.46
N THR A 64 21.25 -24.15 -5.28
CA THR A 64 20.04 -24.18 -6.10
C THR A 64 18.76 -23.79 -5.33
N PHE A 65 18.87 -23.48 -4.04
CA PHE A 65 17.77 -23.22 -3.11
C PHE A 65 16.89 -24.47 -2.86
N ILE A 66 16.52 -25.20 -3.90
CA ILE A 66 15.77 -26.48 -3.89
C ILE A 66 16.71 -27.66 -4.09
N GLY A 67 16.22 -28.88 -3.87
CA GLY A 67 17.00 -30.11 -4.08
C GLY A 67 17.26 -30.40 -5.55
N GLU A 68 18.40 -31.05 -5.88
CA GLU A 68 18.80 -31.38 -7.26
C GLU A 68 17.74 -32.16 -8.01
N GLY A 69 17.14 -33.20 -7.42
CA GLY A 69 16.07 -33.97 -8.06
C GLY A 69 14.82 -33.11 -8.39
N LYS A 70 14.58 -32.04 -7.61
CA LYS A 70 13.49 -31.10 -7.88
C LYS A 70 13.87 -30.14 -9.02
N VAL A 71 15.15 -29.80 -9.16
CA VAL A 71 15.66 -29.04 -10.32
C VAL A 71 15.40 -29.82 -11.62
N ASP A 72 15.69 -31.14 -11.63
CA ASP A 72 15.45 -31.98 -12.80
C ASP A 72 13.96 -32.08 -13.14
N GLU A 73 13.09 -32.26 -12.14
CA GLU A 73 11.63 -32.27 -12.30
C GLU A 73 11.11 -30.96 -12.92
N ILE A 74 11.56 -29.80 -12.40
CA ILE A 74 11.16 -28.49 -12.93
C ILE A 74 11.66 -28.31 -14.36
N ARG A 75 12.88 -28.76 -14.67
CA ARG A 75 13.43 -28.70 -16.04
C ARG A 75 12.55 -29.50 -17.04
N GLU A 76 12.05 -30.67 -16.64
CA GLU A 76 11.12 -31.44 -17.46
C GLU A 76 9.74 -30.74 -17.59
N LEU A 77 9.25 -30.15 -16.51
CA LEU A 77 8.02 -29.35 -16.53
C LEU A 77 8.14 -28.14 -17.46
N VAL A 78 9.27 -27.42 -17.44
CA VAL A 78 9.52 -26.28 -18.33
C VAL A 78 9.38 -26.70 -19.79
N LYS A 79 9.94 -27.84 -20.17
CA LYS A 79 9.86 -28.36 -21.54
C LYS A 79 8.45 -28.84 -21.89
N SER A 80 7.83 -29.62 -21.02
CA SER A 80 6.53 -30.24 -21.29
C SER A 80 5.38 -29.23 -21.31
N GLN A 81 5.47 -28.19 -20.47
CA GLN A 81 4.49 -27.13 -20.39
C GLN A 81 4.82 -25.92 -21.27
N GLU A 82 5.92 -25.95 -22.04
CA GLU A 82 6.40 -24.81 -22.81
C GLU A 82 6.46 -23.53 -21.98
N ALA A 83 6.95 -23.63 -20.72
CA ALA A 83 7.04 -22.51 -19.84
C ALA A 83 8.13 -21.52 -20.29
N THR A 84 7.85 -20.22 -20.20
CA THR A 84 8.78 -19.14 -20.57
C THR A 84 9.57 -18.65 -19.38
N MET A 85 9.09 -18.92 -18.14
CA MET A 85 9.75 -18.51 -16.91
C MET A 85 9.44 -19.45 -15.74
N VAL A 86 10.28 -19.38 -14.71
CA VAL A 86 10.06 -20.04 -13.41
C VAL A 86 10.08 -18.96 -12.33
N ILE A 87 9.09 -18.96 -11.45
CA ILE A 87 8.94 -17.95 -10.40
C ILE A 87 8.95 -18.63 -9.03
N PHE A 88 9.88 -18.20 -8.20
CA PHE A 88 10.01 -18.68 -6.82
C PHE A 88 9.22 -17.80 -5.86
N ASP A 89 8.50 -18.43 -4.94
CA ASP A 89 7.77 -17.73 -3.88
C ASP A 89 8.70 -17.19 -2.78
N ASN A 90 9.86 -17.79 -2.65
CA ASN A 90 10.91 -17.38 -1.72
C ASN A 90 11.90 -16.45 -2.42
N ASP A 91 12.55 -15.56 -1.64
CA ASP A 91 13.63 -14.73 -2.17
C ASP A 91 14.88 -15.58 -2.51
N LEU A 92 15.44 -15.31 -3.67
CA LEU A 92 16.64 -15.98 -4.17
C LEU A 92 17.86 -15.08 -4.09
N SER A 93 18.98 -15.66 -3.70
CA SER A 93 20.25 -14.95 -3.87
C SER A 93 20.60 -14.78 -5.35
N PRO A 94 21.39 -13.76 -5.72
CA PRO A 94 21.80 -13.54 -7.11
C PRO A 94 22.51 -14.75 -7.75
N SER A 95 23.27 -15.52 -6.96
CA SER A 95 23.96 -16.74 -7.40
C SER A 95 23.00 -17.88 -7.68
N GLN A 96 21.99 -18.08 -6.81
CA GLN A 96 20.96 -19.11 -7.01
C GLN A 96 20.11 -18.81 -8.24
N MET A 97 19.66 -17.56 -8.39
CA MET A 97 18.85 -17.14 -9.53
C MET A 97 19.58 -17.41 -10.87
N ARG A 98 20.88 -17.10 -10.92
CA ARG A 98 21.70 -17.36 -12.10
C ARG A 98 21.82 -18.87 -12.39
N VAL A 99 22.22 -19.67 -11.39
CA VAL A 99 22.36 -21.11 -11.57
C VAL A 99 21.07 -21.74 -12.03
N LEU A 100 19.95 -21.38 -11.42
CA LEU A 100 18.64 -21.90 -11.80
C LEU A 100 18.22 -21.46 -13.22
N SER A 101 18.55 -20.22 -13.65
CA SER A 101 18.29 -19.80 -15.01
C SER A 101 19.13 -20.59 -16.04
N GLU A 102 20.39 -20.90 -15.70
CA GLU A 102 21.24 -21.74 -16.54
C GLU A 102 20.69 -23.20 -16.62
N GLU A 103 20.23 -23.75 -15.49
CA GLU A 103 19.70 -25.12 -15.41
C GLU A 103 18.36 -25.28 -16.13
N PHE A 104 17.48 -24.31 -16.04
CA PHE A 104 16.15 -24.38 -16.67
C PHE A 104 16.15 -23.90 -18.13
N GLY A 105 17.11 -23.05 -18.52
CA GLY A 105 17.19 -22.44 -19.85
C GLY A 105 16.10 -21.37 -20.10
N VAL A 106 15.43 -20.92 -19.04
CA VAL A 106 14.41 -19.87 -19.07
C VAL A 106 14.68 -18.84 -17.98
N GLN A 107 13.98 -17.71 -18.04
CA GLN A 107 14.09 -16.67 -17.03
C GLN A 107 13.61 -17.20 -15.66
N VAL A 108 14.37 -16.90 -14.61
CA VAL A 108 14.00 -17.17 -13.22
C VAL A 108 13.79 -15.84 -12.51
N LEU A 109 12.67 -15.72 -11.83
CA LEU A 109 12.33 -14.60 -10.96
C LEU A 109 12.03 -15.12 -9.56
N ASP A 110 12.12 -14.24 -8.58
CA ASP A 110 11.56 -14.45 -7.26
C ASP A 110 10.29 -13.60 -7.08
N ARG A 111 9.54 -13.82 -6.00
CA ARG A 111 8.33 -13.07 -5.66
C ARG A 111 8.59 -11.57 -5.62
N SER A 112 9.73 -11.16 -5.07
CA SER A 112 10.15 -9.76 -4.99
C SER A 112 10.30 -9.11 -6.38
N GLY A 113 10.92 -9.81 -7.32
CA GLY A 113 11.05 -9.36 -8.71
C GLY A 113 9.70 -9.21 -9.41
N LEU A 114 8.80 -10.19 -9.25
CA LEU A 114 7.45 -10.14 -9.83
C LEU A 114 6.62 -8.96 -9.28
N ILE A 115 6.65 -8.73 -7.97
CA ILE A 115 5.94 -7.60 -7.35
C ILE A 115 6.48 -6.27 -7.89
N LEU A 116 7.81 -6.14 -8.04
CA LEU A 116 8.44 -4.95 -8.63
C LEU A 116 8.00 -4.71 -10.07
N ASP A 117 7.84 -5.75 -10.87
CA ASP A 117 7.35 -5.65 -12.25
C ASP A 117 5.88 -5.21 -12.30
N ILE A 118 5.02 -5.75 -11.43
CA ILE A 118 3.63 -5.32 -11.30
C ILE A 118 3.56 -3.82 -10.95
N PHE A 119 4.39 -3.38 -9.99
CA PHE A 119 4.41 -1.99 -9.58
C PHE A 119 4.94 -1.06 -10.67
N ALA A 120 5.94 -1.50 -11.46
CA ALA A 120 6.43 -0.72 -12.59
C ALA A 120 5.36 -0.48 -13.66
N GLN A 121 4.49 -1.48 -13.89
CA GLN A 121 3.36 -1.36 -14.81
C GLN A 121 2.24 -0.45 -14.28
N ARG A 122 2.06 -0.38 -12.96
CA ARG A 122 0.95 0.33 -12.30
C ARG A 122 1.27 1.77 -11.91
N ALA A 123 2.53 2.13 -11.69
CA ALA A 123 2.94 3.47 -11.28
C ALA A 123 2.58 4.52 -12.34
N LYS A 124 1.61 5.39 -12.03
CA LYS A 124 1.14 6.46 -12.92
C LYS A 124 1.68 7.82 -12.49
N THR A 125 1.78 8.07 -11.19
CA THR A 125 2.29 9.32 -10.65
C THR A 125 3.81 9.43 -10.83
N LYS A 126 4.32 10.66 -10.86
CA LYS A 126 5.77 10.91 -10.88
C LYS A 126 6.46 10.29 -9.67
N GLU A 127 5.84 10.40 -8.50
CA GLU A 127 6.37 9.88 -7.25
C GLU A 127 6.39 8.35 -7.24
N GLY A 128 5.26 7.70 -7.55
CA GLY A 128 5.19 6.24 -7.63
C GLY A 128 6.22 5.66 -8.60
N ARG A 129 6.44 6.32 -9.75
CA ARG A 129 7.49 5.91 -10.70
C ARG A 129 8.89 6.02 -10.12
N LEU A 130 9.20 7.12 -9.42
CA LEU A 130 10.50 7.31 -8.78
C LEU A 130 10.74 6.27 -7.67
N GLN A 131 9.72 5.96 -6.88
CA GLN A 131 9.79 4.95 -5.82
C GLN A 131 10.02 3.55 -6.38
N VAL A 132 9.26 3.16 -7.39
CA VAL A 132 9.42 1.86 -8.04
C VAL A 132 10.78 1.76 -8.73
N GLU A 133 11.20 2.78 -9.45
CA GLU A 133 12.51 2.82 -10.12
C GLU A 133 13.66 2.69 -9.08
N LEU A 134 13.55 3.37 -7.94
CA LEU A 134 14.51 3.23 -6.84
C LEU A 134 14.56 1.80 -6.31
N ALA A 135 13.41 1.20 -6.01
CA ALA A 135 13.32 -0.18 -5.52
C ALA A 135 13.88 -1.19 -6.54
N GLN A 136 13.59 -1.00 -7.83
CA GLN A 136 14.15 -1.83 -8.91
C GLN A 136 15.68 -1.75 -8.97
N TYR A 137 16.27 -0.54 -8.88
CA TYR A 137 17.74 -0.42 -8.87
C TYR A 137 18.36 -1.03 -7.61
N GLN A 138 17.72 -0.89 -6.45
CA GLN A 138 18.18 -1.53 -5.20
C GLN A 138 18.11 -3.06 -5.28
N TYR A 139 17.06 -3.59 -5.90
CA TYR A 139 16.90 -5.03 -6.13
C TYR A 139 17.91 -5.58 -7.17
N LEU A 140 18.16 -4.85 -8.25
CA LEU A 140 19.04 -5.27 -9.33
C LEU A 140 20.53 -5.13 -8.98
N LEU A 141 20.92 -4.14 -8.18
CA LEU A 141 22.32 -3.84 -7.88
C LEU A 141 23.12 -5.05 -7.38
N PRO A 142 22.69 -5.82 -6.33
CA PRO A 142 23.41 -7.01 -5.88
C PRO A 142 23.41 -8.12 -6.93
N ARG A 143 22.36 -8.20 -7.78
CA ARG A 143 22.21 -9.22 -8.82
C ARG A 143 23.17 -8.99 -9.99
N LEU A 144 23.39 -7.75 -10.38
CA LEU A 144 24.38 -7.40 -11.41
C LEU A 144 25.81 -7.74 -10.96
N ILE A 145 26.17 -7.47 -9.71
CA ILE A 145 27.48 -7.82 -9.17
C ILE A 145 27.72 -9.35 -9.24
N GLY A 146 26.71 -10.16 -8.92
CA GLY A 146 26.78 -11.63 -8.99
C GLY A 146 26.94 -12.17 -10.42
N MET A 147 26.35 -11.52 -11.42
CA MET A 147 26.45 -11.93 -12.83
C MET A 147 27.85 -11.68 -13.42
N TRP A 148 28.51 -10.57 -13.08
CA TRP A 148 29.79 -10.17 -13.68
C TRP A 148 31.00 -10.88 -13.07
N THR A 149 31.00 -11.18 -11.78
CA THR A 149 32.11 -11.92 -11.14
C THR A 149 32.37 -13.31 -11.76
N HIS A 150 31.39 -13.85 -12.47
CA HIS A 150 31.54 -15.13 -13.17
C HIS A 150 32.15 -14.96 -14.56
N LEU A 151 31.81 -13.91 -15.29
CA LEU A 151 32.44 -13.59 -16.58
C LEU A 151 33.94 -13.37 -16.43
N GLU A 152 34.38 -12.76 -15.33
CA GLU A 152 35.79 -12.61 -15.00
C GLU A 152 36.49 -13.93 -14.73
N ARG A 153 35.85 -14.89 -14.04
CA ARG A 153 36.40 -16.23 -13.81
C ARG A 153 36.50 -17.04 -15.10
N GLN A 154 35.54 -16.89 -16.02
CA GLN A 154 35.57 -17.54 -17.33
C GLN A 154 36.63 -16.92 -18.27
N ALA A 155 36.79 -15.60 -18.22
CA ALA A 155 37.80 -14.90 -18.99
C ALA A 155 39.24 -15.12 -18.46
N GLY A 156 39.38 -15.38 -17.13
CA GLY A 156 40.66 -15.63 -16.47
C GLY A 156 41.30 -17.00 -16.73
N THR A 157 40.58 -17.94 -17.37
CA THR A 157 41.08 -19.30 -17.62
C THR A 157 41.95 -19.39 -18.89
N SER A 158 42.06 -18.32 -19.67
CA SER A 158 42.85 -18.31 -20.92
C SER A 158 43.80 -17.11 -20.97
N GLY A 159 44.95 -17.27 -20.36
CA GLY A 159 46.10 -16.43 -20.73
C GLY A 159 46.93 -15.86 -19.58
N LYS A 160 48.22 -16.19 -19.59
CA LYS A 160 49.29 -15.60 -18.80
C LYS A 160 49.35 -14.07 -19.00
N GLY A 161 48.68 -13.30 -18.13
CA GLY A 161 48.87 -11.87 -18.01
C GLY A 161 49.80 -11.52 -16.86
N PRO A 162 50.56 -10.42 -16.86
CA PRO A 162 51.39 -9.98 -15.76
C PRO A 162 50.55 -9.66 -14.53
N ILE A 163 51.10 -9.99 -13.37
CA ILE A 163 50.48 -9.72 -12.04
C ILE A 163 50.16 -8.21 -11.96
N GLY A 164 48.88 -7.85 -11.83
CA GLY A 164 48.45 -6.46 -11.62
C GLY A 164 47.73 -5.77 -12.78
N SER A 165 47.49 -6.44 -13.93
CA SER A 165 46.62 -5.87 -14.98
C SER A 165 45.16 -6.09 -14.66
N LYS A 166 44.45 -5.04 -14.24
CA LYS A 166 42.98 -5.02 -14.19
C LYS A 166 42.45 -5.29 -15.59
N GLY A 167 41.69 -6.38 -15.78
CA GLY A 167 41.13 -6.73 -17.07
C GLY A 167 40.06 -5.68 -17.49
N PRO A 168 39.78 -5.50 -18.80
CA PRO A 168 38.80 -4.54 -19.32
C PRO A 168 37.38 -4.82 -18.77
N GLY A 169 37.06 -6.05 -18.30
CA GLY A 169 35.79 -6.38 -17.68
C GLY A 169 35.61 -5.79 -16.28
N GLU A 170 36.68 -5.73 -15.48
CA GLU A 170 36.64 -5.15 -14.12
C GLU A 170 36.38 -3.65 -14.15
N THR A 171 36.90 -2.93 -15.13
CA THR A 171 36.63 -1.49 -15.31
C THR A 171 35.20 -1.20 -15.79
N GLN A 172 34.62 -2.08 -16.58
CA GLN A 172 33.25 -1.91 -17.08
C GLN A 172 32.24 -2.15 -15.96
N LEU A 173 32.41 -3.23 -15.16
CA LEU A 173 31.60 -3.51 -13.99
C LEU A 173 31.63 -2.36 -12.96
N GLU A 174 32.82 -1.84 -12.67
CA GLU A 174 32.97 -0.73 -11.75
C GLU A 174 32.29 0.55 -12.28
N THR A 175 32.35 0.76 -13.58
CA THR A 175 31.69 1.87 -14.25
C THR A 175 30.17 1.73 -14.19
N ASP A 176 29.63 0.55 -14.47
CA ASP A 176 28.19 0.27 -14.42
C ASP A 176 27.67 0.36 -12.97
N ARG A 177 28.41 -0.18 -12.00
CA ARG A 177 28.10 -0.04 -10.58
C ARG A 177 28.05 1.42 -10.14
N ARG A 178 29.04 2.23 -10.55
CA ARG A 178 29.06 3.67 -10.25
C ARG A 178 27.88 4.40 -10.91
N HIS A 179 27.51 3.97 -12.13
CA HIS A 179 26.37 4.55 -12.82
C HIS A 179 25.06 4.28 -12.06
N ILE A 180 24.85 3.03 -11.61
CA ILE A 180 23.67 2.65 -10.83
C ILE A 180 23.64 3.37 -9.49
N HIS A 181 24.77 3.45 -8.76
CA HIS A 181 24.82 4.21 -7.51
C HIS A 181 24.44 5.68 -7.71
N ARG A 182 24.98 6.34 -8.75
CA ARG A 182 24.61 7.73 -9.06
C ARG A 182 23.11 7.85 -9.42
N LYS A 183 22.55 6.85 -10.07
CA LYS A 183 21.11 6.82 -10.37
C LYS A 183 20.28 6.69 -9.10
N ILE A 184 20.66 5.79 -8.18
CA ILE A 184 20.03 5.61 -6.86
C ILE A 184 20.10 6.93 -6.06
N ASP A 185 21.28 7.57 -6.00
CA ASP A 185 21.47 8.82 -5.27
C ASP A 185 20.60 9.95 -5.84
N LYS A 186 20.52 10.03 -7.18
CA LYS A 186 19.64 10.99 -7.86
C LYS A 186 18.17 10.73 -7.55
N LEU A 187 17.71 9.48 -7.62
CA LEU A 187 16.32 9.12 -7.32
C LEU A 187 15.95 9.43 -5.86
N LYS A 188 16.87 9.19 -4.92
CA LYS A 188 16.69 9.58 -3.51
C LYS A 188 16.54 11.09 -3.36
N ALA A 189 17.37 11.88 -4.05
CA ALA A 189 17.29 13.34 -4.01
C ALA A 189 15.98 13.86 -4.63
N ASP A 190 15.54 13.27 -5.76
CA ASP A 190 14.29 13.62 -6.41
C ASP A 190 13.07 13.29 -5.52
N LEU A 191 13.10 12.17 -4.80
CA LEU A 191 12.07 11.79 -3.82
C LEU A 191 12.04 12.72 -2.60
N GLU A 192 13.19 13.15 -2.11
CA GLU A 192 13.27 14.12 -1.00
C GLU A 192 12.65 15.47 -1.38
N GLU A 193 12.83 15.91 -2.62
CA GLU A 193 12.16 17.12 -3.12
C GLU A 193 10.64 16.96 -3.14
N VAL A 194 10.13 15.79 -3.59
CA VAL A 194 8.69 15.48 -3.55
C VAL A 194 8.15 15.50 -2.12
N ARG A 195 8.88 14.92 -1.16
CA ARG A 195 8.54 14.96 0.28
C ARG A 195 8.41 16.39 0.80
N ARG A 196 9.37 17.27 0.44
CA ARG A 196 9.35 18.67 0.84
C ARG A 196 8.12 19.42 0.33
N VAL A 197 7.74 19.19 -0.93
CA VAL A 197 6.51 19.76 -1.52
C VAL A 197 5.27 19.27 -0.78
N ARG A 198 5.19 17.97 -0.48
CA ARG A 198 4.08 17.41 0.30
C ARG A 198 3.99 17.97 1.72
N ALA A 199 5.13 18.11 2.41
CA ALA A 199 5.16 18.72 3.74
C ALA A 199 4.53 20.12 3.73
N THR A 200 4.89 20.96 2.74
CA THR A 200 4.30 22.28 2.56
C THR A 200 2.78 22.25 2.30
N GLN A 201 2.30 21.26 1.55
CA GLN A 201 0.87 21.08 1.30
C GLN A 201 0.13 20.61 2.57
N ARG A 202 0.76 19.72 3.37
CA ARG A 202 0.24 19.26 4.67
C ARG A 202 0.08 20.41 5.65
N ASP A 203 1.09 21.27 5.79
CA ASP A 203 1.03 22.45 6.68
C ASP A 203 -0.15 23.38 6.33
N ARG A 204 -0.52 23.46 5.06
CA ARG A 204 -1.70 24.21 4.63
C ARG A 204 -3.01 23.51 4.98
N ARG A 205 -3.06 22.17 4.92
CA ARG A 205 -4.25 21.36 5.30
C ARG A 205 -4.45 21.35 6.80
N SER A 206 -3.37 21.22 7.58
CA SER A 206 -3.40 21.27 9.05
C SER A 206 -3.98 22.58 9.57
N LYS A 207 -3.78 23.70 8.85
CA LYS A 207 -4.39 24.99 9.20
C LYS A 207 -5.92 25.01 9.01
N ASN A 208 -6.45 24.13 8.17
CA ASN A 208 -7.89 24.05 7.90
C ASN A 208 -8.60 23.02 8.82
N GLU A 209 -7.87 22.37 9.74
CA GLU A 209 -8.39 21.41 10.72
C GLU A 209 -9.26 20.27 10.14
N ILE A 210 -9.10 19.94 8.84
CA ILE A 210 -9.85 18.83 8.19
C ILE A 210 -9.15 17.51 8.53
N PRO A 211 -9.81 16.59 9.27
CA PRO A 211 -9.23 15.31 9.64
C PRO A 211 -8.90 14.43 8.42
N VAL A 212 -7.87 13.61 8.57
CA VAL A 212 -7.41 12.67 7.54
C VAL A 212 -7.74 11.26 7.97
N VAL A 213 -8.45 10.53 7.11
CA VAL A 213 -8.78 9.12 7.26
C VAL A 213 -8.01 8.31 6.24
N ALA A 214 -7.18 7.38 6.67
CA ALA A 214 -6.43 6.51 5.77
C ALA A 214 -7.03 5.10 5.74
N ILE A 215 -7.27 4.60 4.52
CA ILE A 215 -7.75 3.23 4.32
C ILE A 215 -6.55 2.31 4.16
N VAL A 216 -6.41 1.34 5.05
CA VAL A 216 -5.36 0.31 5.02
C VAL A 216 -6.00 -1.08 4.93
N GLY A 217 -5.24 -2.06 4.51
CA GLY A 217 -5.74 -3.44 4.46
C GLY A 217 -5.01 -4.28 3.40
N TYR A 218 -5.26 -5.56 3.44
CA TYR A 218 -4.66 -6.52 2.53
C TYR A 218 -5.05 -6.24 1.06
N THR A 219 -4.26 -6.74 0.10
CA THR A 219 -4.63 -6.67 -1.32
C THR A 219 -5.99 -7.34 -1.53
N ASN A 220 -6.79 -6.76 -2.40
CA ASN A 220 -8.14 -7.25 -2.72
C ASN A 220 -9.16 -7.27 -1.55
N ALA A 221 -8.86 -6.68 -0.39
CA ALA A 221 -9.83 -6.55 0.70
C ALA A 221 -11.02 -5.61 0.39
N GLY A 222 -10.99 -4.90 -0.72
CA GLY A 222 -12.05 -4.03 -1.19
C GLY A 222 -11.88 -2.55 -0.82
N LYS A 223 -10.66 -2.09 -0.55
CA LYS A 223 -10.33 -0.69 -0.20
C LYS A 223 -10.84 0.33 -1.23
N SER A 224 -10.48 0.14 -2.49
CA SER A 224 -10.88 1.04 -3.58
C SER A 224 -12.40 0.96 -3.86
N THR A 225 -13.02 -0.21 -3.64
CA THR A 225 -14.48 -0.37 -3.70
C THR A 225 -15.14 0.44 -2.58
N LEU A 226 -14.60 0.38 -1.36
CA LEU A 226 -15.09 1.16 -0.23
C LEU A 226 -14.94 2.66 -0.49
N LEU A 227 -13.77 3.10 -0.98
CA LEU A 227 -13.58 4.51 -1.34
C LEU A 227 -14.59 4.98 -2.38
N ASN A 228 -14.87 4.15 -3.40
CA ASN A 228 -15.92 4.46 -4.40
C ASN A 228 -17.31 4.53 -3.79
N ALA A 229 -17.66 3.60 -2.90
CA ALA A 229 -18.95 3.59 -2.23
C ALA A 229 -19.17 4.84 -1.36
N LEU A 230 -18.09 5.32 -0.68
CA LEU A 230 -18.16 6.49 0.17
C LEU A 230 -18.16 7.82 -0.60
N THR A 231 -17.43 7.89 -1.74
CA THR A 231 -17.16 9.19 -2.42
C THR A 231 -17.76 9.31 -3.81
N GLY A 232 -18.27 8.21 -4.39
CA GLY A 232 -18.72 8.19 -5.78
C GLY A 232 -17.61 8.41 -6.81
N ALA A 233 -16.33 8.19 -6.45
CA ALA A 233 -15.17 8.62 -7.22
C ALA A 233 -14.95 7.88 -8.55
N GLY A 234 -15.60 6.71 -8.78
CA GLY A 234 -15.48 5.93 -10.02
C GLY A 234 -14.06 5.40 -10.29
N ILE A 235 -13.27 5.14 -9.25
CA ILE A 235 -11.91 4.58 -9.37
C ILE A 235 -12.03 3.14 -9.86
N PRO A 236 -11.18 2.69 -10.80
CA PRO A 236 -11.14 1.29 -11.20
C PRO A 236 -10.93 0.39 -9.97
N ALA A 237 -11.87 -0.49 -9.72
CA ALA A 237 -11.82 -1.48 -8.65
C ALA A 237 -12.05 -2.85 -9.27
N ASN A 238 -10.96 -3.47 -9.74
CA ASN A 238 -11.00 -4.80 -10.33
C ASN A 238 -10.59 -5.83 -9.28
N ASN A 239 -10.97 -7.07 -9.50
CA ASN A 239 -10.58 -8.18 -8.63
C ASN A 239 -9.14 -8.64 -8.93
N ARG A 240 -8.17 -7.71 -8.83
CA ARG A 240 -6.74 -7.95 -9.09
C ARG A 240 -5.90 -7.42 -7.93
N LEU A 241 -4.80 -8.12 -7.64
CA LEU A 241 -3.85 -7.67 -6.63
C LEU A 241 -3.18 -6.36 -7.08
N PHE A 242 -2.94 -5.44 -6.15
CA PHE A 242 -2.30 -4.14 -6.41
C PHE A 242 -2.97 -3.27 -7.49
N ASP A 243 -4.30 -3.25 -7.53
CA ASP A 243 -5.02 -2.38 -8.48
C ASP A 243 -4.77 -0.88 -8.19
N THR A 244 -4.55 -0.53 -6.92
CA THR A 244 -4.19 0.82 -6.48
C THR A 244 -2.74 0.81 -5.98
N LEU A 245 -1.85 1.51 -6.71
CA LEU A 245 -0.47 1.78 -6.30
C LEU A 245 -0.30 3.23 -5.86
N ASP A 246 -0.91 4.16 -6.58
CA ASP A 246 -0.86 5.59 -6.27
C ASP A 246 -1.98 5.94 -5.29
N THR A 247 -1.64 6.64 -4.22
CA THR A 247 -2.62 7.09 -3.24
C THR A 247 -3.67 8.01 -3.88
N THR A 248 -4.92 7.70 -3.69
CA THR A 248 -6.02 8.53 -4.16
C THR A 248 -6.71 9.18 -2.97
N THR A 249 -6.66 10.51 -2.93
CA THR A 249 -7.22 11.31 -1.85
C THR A 249 -8.52 11.99 -2.30
N ARG A 250 -9.57 11.93 -1.49
CA ARG A 250 -10.88 12.55 -1.75
C ARG A 250 -11.43 13.23 -0.51
N LEU A 251 -12.22 14.26 -0.71
CA LEU A 251 -13.04 14.86 0.34
C LEU A 251 -14.31 14.01 0.52
N LEU A 252 -14.66 13.71 1.76
CA LEU A 252 -15.85 12.96 2.15
C LEU A 252 -16.59 13.76 3.22
N THR A 253 -17.85 14.05 2.98
CA THR A 253 -18.76 14.59 3.99
C THR A 253 -19.32 13.43 4.79
N VAL A 254 -18.90 13.33 6.05
CA VAL A 254 -19.33 12.27 6.98
C VAL A 254 -20.63 12.64 7.66
N SER A 255 -20.80 13.92 8.01
CA SER A 255 -22.03 14.47 8.58
C SER A 255 -22.17 15.95 8.21
N ASP A 256 -23.28 16.59 8.61
CA ASP A 256 -23.49 18.03 8.38
C ASP A 256 -22.37 18.89 8.98
N THR A 257 -21.68 18.38 10.00
CA THR A 257 -20.65 19.13 10.76
C THR A 257 -19.22 18.62 10.52
N LEU A 258 -19.03 17.50 9.81
CA LEU A 258 -17.73 16.87 9.65
C LEU A 258 -17.44 16.50 8.20
N ASP A 259 -16.49 17.22 7.61
CA ASP A 259 -15.82 16.83 6.38
C ASP A 259 -14.46 16.20 6.72
N VAL A 260 -14.10 15.11 6.04
CA VAL A 260 -12.81 14.45 6.19
C VAL A 260 -12.12 14.28 4.84
N VAL A 261 -10.81 14.21 4.87
CA VAL A 261 -10.02 13.80 3.72
C VAL A 261 -9.79 12.30 3.84
N ILE A 262 -10.34 11.50 2.93
CA ILE A 262 -10.14 10.06 2.90
C ILE A 262 -9.12 9.69 1.81
N SER A 263 -8.16 8.83 2.15
CA SER A 263 -7.13 8.37 1.21
C SER A 263 -7.07 6.85 1.14
N ASP A 264 -7.09 6.30 -0.10
CA ASP A 264 -6.78 4.90 -0.36
C ASP A 264 -5.26 4.71 -0.38
N THR A 265 -4.78 3.64 0.21
CA THR A 265 -3.36 3.30 0.25
C THR A 265 -3.07 2.04 -0.58
N VAL A 266 -1.79 1.78 -0.80
CA VAL A 266 -1.33 0.55 -1.45
C VAL A 266 -1.79 -0.65 -0.60
N GLY A 267 -2.32 -1.68 -1.26
CA GLY A 267 -2.68 -2.92 -0.57
C GLY A 267 -1.44 -3.65 -0.05
N PHE A 268 -1.53 -4.15 1.18
CA PHE A 268 -0.48 -4.98 1.76
C PHE A 268 -0.60 -6.42 1.28
N ILE A 269 0.51 -7.14 1.25
CA ILE A 269 0.60 -8.54 0.83
C ILE A 269 1.67 -9.26 1.65
N ARG A 270 1.59 -10.58 1.73
CA ARG A 270 2.64 -11.41 2.33
C ARG A 270 3.97 -11.21 1.59
N LYS A 271 5.09 -11.30 2.31
CA LYS A 271 6.46 -11.24 1.77
C LYS A 271 6.68 -9.99 0.91
N LEU A 272 6.17 -8.84 1.36
CA LEU A 272 6.43 -7.57 0.67
C LEU A 272 7.95 -7.29 0.68
N PRO A 273 8.58 -7.03 -0.49
CA PRO A 273 10.01 -6.75 -0.55
C PRO A 273 10.42 -5.57 0.34
N HIS A 274 11.46 -5.74 1.17
CA HIS A 274 11.95 -4.66 2.03
C HIS A 274 12.33 -3.40 1.24
N GLN A 275 12.89 -3.56 0.04
CA GLN A 275 13.23 -2.45 -0.84
C GLN A 275 11.98 -1.64 -1.24
N LEU A 276 10.83 -2.31 -1.38
CA LEU A 276 9.56 -1.64 -1.64
C LEU A 276 9.04 -0.93 -0.38
N VAL A 277 9.08 -1.58 0.77
CA VAL A 277 8.69 -0.95 2.04
C VAL A 277 9.49 0.35 2.25
N GLU A 278 10.82 0.31 2.06
CA GLU A 278 11.67 1.50 2.15
C GLU A 278 11.33 2.57 1.10
N ALA A 279 11.12 2.16 -0.16
CA ALA A 279 10.80 3.09 -1.24
C ALA A 279 9.42 3.75 -1.03
N PHE A 280 8.43 2.98 -0.59
CA PHE A 280 7.07 3.47 -0.31
C PHE A 280 6.91 4.09 1.08
N LYS A 281 7.93 4.01 1.95
CA LYS A 281 7.88 4.61 3.28
C LYS A 281 7.41 6.07 3.23
N ALA A 282 7.85 6.83 2.23
CA ALA A 282 7.40 8.21 2.00
C ALA A 282 5.90 8.35 1.69
N THR A 283 5.31 7.38 1.00
CA THR A 283 3.87 7.35 0.70
C THR A 283 3.10 6.83 1.90
N LEU A 284 3.69 5.88 2.63
CA LEU A 284 3.14 5.32 3.86
C LEU A 284 3.32 6.27 5.06
N GLU A 285 4.26 7.23 4.99
CA GLU A 285 4.35 8.36 5.95
C GLU A 285 3.03 9.17 6.00
N GLU A 286 2.16 9.10 4.99
CA GLU A 286 0.81 9.67 5.08
C GLU A 286 -0.02 8.99 6.17
N LEU A 287 0.26 7.73 6.52
CA LEU A 287 -0.39 7.04 7.62
C LEU A 287 -0.04 7.68 8.97
N GLU A 288 1.21 8.11 9.18
CA GLU A 288 1.65 8.76 10.43
C GLU A 288 0.88 10.06 10.72
N TYR A 289 0.31 10.68 9.68
CA TYR A 289 -0.45 11.93 9.78
C TYR A 289 -1.97 11.73 9.69
N ALA A 290 -2.43 10.48 9.66
CA ALA A 290 -3.85 10.19 9.71
C ALA A 290 -4.40 10.40 11.13
N ASP A 291 -5.61 10.94 11.23
CA ASP A 291 -6.35 11.04 12.48
C ASP A 291 -7.10 9.75 12.80
N LEU A 292 -7.36 8.92 11.76
CA LEU A 292 -8.04 7.61 11.88
C LEU A 292 -7.56 6.66 10.78
N LEU A 293 -7.31 5.40 11.15
CA LEU A 293 -7.09 4.31 10.20
C LEU A 293 -8.38 3.49 10.04
N LEU A 294 -8.75 3.20 8.79
CA LEU A 294 -9.77 2.20 8.46
C LEU A 294 -9.08 0.93 7.99
N HIS A 295 -8.96 -0.06 8.87
CA HIS A 295 -8.39 -1.35 8.52
C HIS A 295 -9.44 -2.24 7.87
N VAL A 296 -9.44 -2.30 6.54
CA VAL A 296 -10.39 -3.07 5.74
C VAL A 296 -9.94 -4.52 5.64
N ILE A 297 -10.80 -5.44 6.09
CA ILE A 297 -10.54 -6.87 6.21
C ILE A 297 -11.60 -7.62 5.39
N ASP A 298 -11.18 -8.51 4.49
CA ASP A 298 -12.06 -9.38 3.73
C ASP A 298 -12.45 -10.60 4.58
N ILE A 299 -13.62 -10.58 5.23
CA ILE A 299 -14.06 -11.71 6.06
C ILE A 299 -14.55 -12.90 5.27
N SER A 300 -14.72 -12.79 3.96
CA SER A 300 -15.08 -13.93 3.12
C SER A 300 -13.90 -14.85 2.80
N ASP A 301 -12.66 -14.36 3.00
CA ASP A 301 -11.44 -15.13 2.84
C ASP A 301 -11.21 -16.05 4.06
N PRO A 302 -10.96 -17.35 3.89
CA PRO A 302 -10.68 -18.26 5.01
C PRO A 302 -9.49 -17.83 5.89
N HIS A 303 -8.52 -17.12 5.30
CA HIS A 303 -7.28 -16.69 5.95
C HIS A 303 -7.29 -15.22 6.44
N TRP A 304 -8.48 -14.62 6.54
CA TRP A 304 -8.64 -13.21 6.90
C TRP A 304 -7.95 -12.81 8.22
N LEU A 305 -7.86 -13.74 9.19
CA LEU A 305 -7.17 -13.47 10.46
C LEU A 305 -5.66 -13.28 10.28
N GLU A 306 -5.02 -14.13 9.46
CA GLU A 306 -3.59 -14.01 9.16
C GLU A 306 -3.30 -12.77 8.32
N GLN A 307 -4.16 -12.49 7.34
CA GLN A 307 -4.05 -11.27 6.53
C GLN A 307 -4.19 -10.00 7.39
N ALA A 308 -5.14 -9.99 8.32
CA ALA A 308 -5.31 -8.88 9.26
C ALA A 308 -4.07 -8.71 10.16
N GLN A 309 -3.50 -9.79 10.66
CA GLN A 309 -2.29 -9.75 11.47
C GLN A 309 -1.09 -9.18 10.70
N ILE A 310 -0.90 -9.55 9.42
CA ILE A 310 0.16 -9.01 8.55
C ILE A 310 0.02 -7.49 8.41
N VAL A 311 -1.21 -7.00 8.26
CA VAL A 311 -1.48 -5.56 8.16
C VAL A 311 -1.20 -4.85 9.49
N ASP A 312 -1.60 -5.43 10.63
CA ASP A 312 -1.34 -4.89 11.95
C ASP A 312 0.17 -4.79 12.22
N GLU A 313 0.96 -5.83 11.88
CA GLU A 313 2.42 -5.82 12.00
C GLU A 313 3.07 -4.72 11.13
N LEU A 314 2.57 -4.51 9.92
CA LEU A 314 3.07 -3.44 9.03
C LEU A 314 2.71 -2.04 9.53
N ILE A 315 1.52 -1.85 10.12
CA ILE A 315 1.12 -0.60 10.77
C ILE A 315 2.09 -0.28 11.92
N GLU A 316 2.49 -1.30 12.69
CA GLU A 316 3.47 -1.16 13.77
C GLU A 316 4.88 -0.82 13.22
N GLU A 317 5.34 -1.52 12.18
CA GLU A 317 6.64 -1.26 11.53
C GLU A 317 6.73 0.16 10.95
N LEU A 318 5.59 0.70 10.50
CA LEU A 318 5.47 2.06 10.00
C LEU A 318 5.32 3.13 11.10
N GLY A 319 5.27 2.73 12.38
CA GLY A 319 5.15 3.67 13.50
C GLY A 319 3.75 4.27 13.70
N ALA A 320 2.73 3.71 13.05
CA ALA A 320 1.36 4.23 13.08
C ALA A 320 0.45 3.58 14.15
N GLN A 321 1.00 2.77 15.07
CA GLN A 321 0.24 2.04 16.11
C GLN A 321 -0.47 2.94 17.13
N GLN A 322 -0.10 4.23 17.21
CA GLN A 322 -0.73 5.20 18.13
C GLN A 322 -2.00 5.84 17.54
N ILE A 323 -2.25 5.63 16.26
CA ILE A 323 -3.39 6.22 15.57
C ILE A 323 -4.62 5.35 15.83
N PRO A 324 -5.77 5.94 16.18
CA PRO A 324 -7.01 5.18 16.31
C PRO A 324 -7.28 4.34 15.07
N CYS A 325 -7.62 3.06 15.25
CA CYS A 325 -7.86 2.14 14.15
C CYS A 325 -9.26 1.53 14.26
N LEU A 326 -10.09 1.75 13.24
CA LEU A 326 -11.41 1.13 13.10
C LEU A 326 -11.31 -0.06 12.15
N ARG A 327 -11.61 -1.27 12.65
CA ARG A 327 -11.65 -2.49 11.85
C ARG A 327 -12.92 -2.55 11.03
N VAL A 328 -12.79 -2.61 9.71
CA VAL A 328 -13.89 -2.64 8.76
C VAL A 328 -13.94 -4.02 8.12
N TYR A 329 -14.81 -4.87 8.65
CA TYR A 329 -15.03 -6.22 8.14
C TYR A 329 -15.89 -6.16 6.89
N ASN A 330 -15.24 -6.19 5.73
CA ASN A 330 -15.85 -6.04 4.40
C ASN A 330 -16.25 -7.39 3.80
N LYS A 331 -17.04 -7.33 2.72
CA LYS A 331 -17.61 -8.47 2.00
C LYS A 331 -18.53 -9.34 2.88
N SER A 332 -19.24 -8.72 3.82
CA SER A 332 -20.19 -9.38 4.72
C SER A 332 -21.31 -10.12 3.97
N ASP A 333 -21.61 -9.72 2.73
CA ASP A 333 -22.55 -10.37 1.81
C ASP A 333 -22.08 -11.76 1.34
N LEU A 334 -20.79 -12.04 1.42
CA LEU A 334 -20.17 -13.33 1.02
C LEU A 334 -19.75 -14.17 2.23
N TYR A 335 -19.96 -13.68 3.45
CA TYR A 335 -19.55 -14.39 4.66
C TYR A 335 -20.65 -15.34 5.14
N PHE A 336 -20.33 -16.63 5.23
CA PHE A 336 -21.24 -17.71 5.64
C PHE A 336 -20.96 -18.25 7.05
N GLY A 337 -20.09 -17.62 7.83
CA GLY A 337 -19.82 -18.03 9.20
C GLY A 337 -20.98 -17.73 10.15
N ASP A 338 -21.12 -18.54 11.21
CA ASP A 338 -22.21 -18.41 12.20
C ASP A 338 -22.10 -17.14 13.04
N ILE A 339 -20.89 -16.63 13.25
CA ILE A 339 -20.63 -15.46 14.11
C ILE A 339 -19.80 -14.45 13.31
N ARG A 340 -20.39 -13.26 13.07
CA ARG A 340 -19.66 -12.13 12.49
C ARG A 340 -18.75 -11.51 13.56
N PRO A 341 -17.51 -11.13 13.22
CA PRO A 341 -16.67 -10.36 14.13
C PRO A 341 -17.37 -9.07 14.55
N HIS A 342 -17.34 -8.74 15.85
CA HIS A 342 -17.95 -7.53 16.39
C HIS A 342 -17.13 -6.97 17.55
N GLY A 343 -17.20 -5.67 17.76
CA GLY A 343 -16.48 -4.95 18.82
C GLY A 343 -16.79 -3.46 18.78
N GLU A 344 -16.36 -2.74 19.80
CA GLU A 344 -16.55 -1.29 19.85
C GLU A 344 -15.81 -0.57 18.71
N ASP A 345 -14.61 -1.08 18.34
CA ASP A 345 -13.77 -0.53 17.28
C ASP A 345 -13.89 -1.33 15.96
N SER A 346 -15.11 -1.82 15.67
CA SER A 346 -15.33 -2.58 14.44
C SER A 346 -16.71 -2.38 13.84
N VAL A 347 -16.80 -2.52 12.50
CA VAL A 347 -18.05 -2.46 11.74
C VAL A 347 -18.03 -3.52 10.65
N ASN A 348 -19.18 -4.18 10.44
CA ASN A 348 -19.37 -5.13 9.32
C ASN A 348 -20.05 -4.40 8.16
N ILE A 349 -19.46 -4.50 6.96
CA ILE A 349 -19.97 -3.85 5.77
C ILE A 349 -19.94 -4.77 4.56
N SER A 350 -20.71 -4.40 3.54
CA SER A 350 -20.44 -4.80 2.17
C SER A 350 -20.28 -3.52 1.31
N ALA A 351 -19.05 -3.20 0.98
CA ALA A 351 -18.77 -2.05 0.11
C ALA A 351 -19.41 -2.16 -1.28
N LYS A 352 -19.75 -3.39 -1.71
CA LYS A 352 -20.40 -3.67 -2.99
C LYS A 352 -21.90 -3.40 -2.95
N THR A 353 -22.58 -3.77 -1.88
CA THR A 353 -24.06 -3.62 -1.75
C THR A 353 -24.44 -2.34 -1.03
N GLY A 354 -23.52 -1.70 -0.31
CA GLY A 354 -23.77 -0.54 0.55
C GLY A 354 -24.24 -0.91 1.96
N GLU A 355 -24.39 -2.19 2.29
CA GLU A 355 -24.77 -2.65 3.64
C GLU A 355 -23.75 -2.19 4.68
N GLY A 356 -24.19 -1.62 5.79
CA GLY A 356 -23.35 -1.19 6.92
C GLY A 356 -22.56 0.10 6.68
N VAL A 357 -22.64 0.74 5.51
CA VAL A 357 -21.90 1.97 5.20
C VAL A 357 -22.36 3.15 6.07
N ASP A 358 -23.65 3.26 6.36
CA ASP A 358 -24.18 4.32 7.24
C ASP A 358 -23.66 4.16 8.68
N GLU A 359 -23.56 2.92 9.17
CA GLU A 359 -22.96 2.62 10.48
C GLU A 359 -21.48 2.99 10.49
N LEU A 360 -20.73 2.69 9.41
CA LEU A 360 -19.33 3.08 9.26
C LEU A 360 -19.18 4.60 9.35
N LEU A 361 -20.01 5.38 8.63
CA LEU A 361 -19.98 6.85 8.69
C LEU A 361 -20.29 7.36 10.10
N ALA A 362 -21.28 6.77 10.78
CA ALA A 362 -21.59 7.14 12.17
C ALA A 362 -20.43 6.85 13.13
N ARG A 363 -19.70 5.73 12.95
CA ARG A 363 -18.50 5.42 13.75
C ARG A 363 -17.35 6.37 13.47
N ILE A 364 -17.08 6.69 12.19
CA ILE A 364 -16.07 7.68 11.80
C ILE A 364 -16.40 9.04 12.45
N ASN A 365 -17.68 9.46 12.37
CA ASN A 365 -18.12 10.70 12.99
C ASN A 365 -17.86 10.69 14.51
N LYS A 366 -18.22 9.61 15.19
CA LYS A 366 -18.01 9.47 16.64
C LYS A 366 -16.53 9.53 17.04
N LEU A 367 -15.64 8.92 16.26
CA LEU A 367 -14.20 8.87 16.56
C LEU A 367 -13.48 10.20 16.25
N LEU A 368 -13.96 10.95 15.25
CA LEU A 368 -13.33 12.19 14.80
C LEU A 368 -14.05 13.45 15.27
N ASP A 369 -15.24 13.31 15.85
CA ASP A 369 -15.98 14.46 16.37
C ASP A 369 -15.27 15.04 17.59
N LYS A 370 -14.67 16.21 17.38
CA LYS A 370 -14.02 17.01 18.41
C LYS A 370 -15.04 17.90 19.15
N GLY A 371 -16.33 17.56 19.13
CA GLY A 371 -17.39 18.35 19.71
C GLY A 371 -17.82 19.55 18.85
N THR A 372 -17.61 19.43 17.54
CA THR A 372 -18.00 20.43 16.55
C THR A 372 -19.53 20.53 16.49
N ARG A 373 -20.06 21.76 16.57
CA ARG A 373 -21.52 22.00 16.55
C ARG A 373 -21.88 23.05 15.54
N ARG A 374 -23.01 22.82 14.87
CA ARG A 374 -23.68 23.81 14.06
C ARG A 374 -24.48 24.73 14.99
N VAL A 375 -24.20 26.03 14.94
CA VAL A 375 -24.80 27.02 15.83
C VAL A 375 -25.32 28.22 15.03
N THR A 376 -26.40 28.82 15.52
CA THR A 376 -26.89 30.10 15.03
C THR A 376 -26.41 31.16 16.00
N ILE A 377 -25.73 32.17 15.50
CA ILE A 377 -25.04 33.20 16.27
C ILE A 377 -25.65 34.57 15.90
N HIS A 378 -26.11 35.32 16.87
CA HIS A 378 -26.68 36.66 16.70
C HIS A 378 -25.67 37.70 17.18
N LEU A 379 -24.83 38.24 16.28
CA LEU A 379 -23.81 39.23 16.63
C LEU A 379 -24.32 40.63 16.53
N PRO A 380 -24.13 41.50 17.56
CA PRO A 380 -24.31 42.94 17.44
C PRO A 380 -23.27 43.51 16.46
N TYR A 381 -23.62 44.59 15.77
CA TYR A 381 -22.74 45.27 14.79
C TYR A 381 -21.43 45.79 15.38
N ASP A 382 -21.38 46.07 16.68
CA ASP A 382 -20.18 46.51 17.40
C ASP A 382 -19.15 45.37 17.61
N LYS A 383 -19.51 44.11 17.34
CA LYS A 383 -18.65 42.92 17.51
C LYS A 383 -18.10 42.39 16.18
N GLY A 384 -17.88 43.24 15.19
CA GLY A 384 -17.33 42.85 13.88
C GLY A 384 -16.02 42.05 13.93
N GLY A 385 -15.22 42.20 14.99
CA GLY A 385 -14.03 41.37 15.19
C GLY A 385 -14.31 39.87 15.42
N LEU A 386 -15.50 39.53 16.00
CA LEU A 386 -15.94 38.13 16.12
C LEU A 386 -16.38 37.57 14.80
N LEU A 387 -16.97 38.36 13.92
CA LEU A 387 -17.33 37.94 12.56
C LEU A 387 -16.07 37.61 11.76
N ASP A 388 -15.03 38.43 11.83
CA ASP A 388 -13.73 38.16 11.20
C ASP A 388 -13.07 36.88 11.74
N MET A 389 -13.21 36.61 13.04
CA MET A 389 -12.74 35.39 13.67
C MET A 389 -13.52 34.17 13.18
N LEU A 390 -14.85 34.27 13.11
CA LEU A 390 -15.69 33.17 12.58
C LEU A 390 -15.33 32.82 11.13
N TYR A 391 -15.07 33.80 10.28
CA TYR A 391 -14.61 33.52 8.91
C TYR A 391 -13.24 32.85 8.84
N ARG A 392 -12.38 32.99 9.86
CA ARG A 392 -11.05 32.39 9.91
C ARG A 392 -11.04 31.02 10.58
N GLU A 393 -11.88 30.80 11.60
CA GLU A 393 -11.80 29.68 12.53
C GLU A 393 -13.04 28.77 12.53
N ALA A 394 -14.10 29.12 11.76
CA ALA A 394 -15.32 28.36 11.66
C ALA A 394 -15.76 28.21 10.18
N LYS A 395 -16.57 27.21 9.91
CA LYS A 395 -17.23 27.03 8.60
C LYS A 395 -18.52 27.86 8.62
N VAL A 396 -18.47 29.06 8.09
CA VAL A 396 -19.64 29.93 7.97
C VAL A 396 -20.48 29.48 6.77
N GLU A 397 -21.76 29.13 7.02
CA GLU A 397 -22.70 28.66 6.00
C GLU A 397 -23.55 29.79 5.43
N SER A 398 -24.08 30.66 6.29
CA SER A 398 -24.84 31.82 5.87
C SER A 398 -24.62 33.00 6.80
N VAL A 399 -24.77 34.22 6.28
CA VAL A 399 -24.74 35.47 7.05
C VAL A 399 -25.89 36.32 6.55
N GLU A 400 -26.77 36.72 7.46
CA GLU A 400 -27.90 37.63 7.19
C GLU A 400 -27.73 38.88 8.02
N TYR A 401 -27.97 40.04 7.43
CA TYR A 401 -27.84 41.34 8.07
C TYR A 401 -29.24 41.92 8.37
N GLY A 402 -29.67 41.86 9.63
CA GLY A 402 -30.92 42.34 10.12
C GLY A 402 -30.75 43.41 11.24
N GLU A 403 -31.47 43.26 12.35
CA GLU A 403 -31.22 44.04 13.57
C GLU A 403 -29.90 43.59 14.22
N THR A 404 -29.51 42.37 14.02
CA THR A 404 -28.23 41.75 14.33
C THR A 404 -27.62 41.12 13.07
N ILE A 405 -26.35 40.73 13.16
CA ILE A 405 -25.71 39.90 12.13
C ILE A 405 -25.99 38.45 12.51
N ASP A 406 -26.88 37.82 11.79
CA ASP A 406 -27.30 36.45 12.03
C ASP A 406 -26.42 35.49 11.21
N ILE A 407 -25.67 34.62 11.90
CA ILE A 407 -24.65 33.76 11.30
C ILE A 407 -25.00 32.31 11.62
N VAL A 408 -25.11 31.48 10.60
CA VAL A 408 -25.13 30.04 10.77
C VAL A 408 -23.73 29.51 10.48
N ALA A 409 -23.10 28.91 11.48
CA ALA A 409 -21.73 28.41 11.35
C ALA A 409 -21.53 27.08 12.10
N THR A 410 -20.67 26.25 11.54
CA THR A 410 -20.15 25.05 12.20
C THR A 410 -18.87 25.39 12.92
N CYS A 411 -18.90 25.28 14.26
CA CYS A 411 -17.84 25.77 15.15
C CYS A 411 -17.27 24.64 16.02
N VAL A 412 -15.95 24.65 16.22
CA VAL A 412 -15.27 23.81 17.21
C VAL A 412 -15.50 24.36 18.63
N PRO A 413 -15.36 23.56 19.71
CA PRO A 413 -15.64 24.00 21.09
C PRO A 413 -14.93 25.27 21.51
N ARG A 414 -13.69 25.48 21.06
CA ARG A 414 -12.93 26.70 21.34
C ARG A 414 -13.60 27.97 20.80
N VAL A 415 -14.11 27.89 19.56
CA VAL A 415 -14.81 28.99 18.90
C VAL A 415 -16.17 29.20 19.55
N ILE A 416 -16.89 28.11 19.88
CA ILE A 416 -18.17 28.16 20.60
C ILE A 416 -17.99 28.91 21.93
N GLY A 417 -16.91 28.60 22.67
CA GLY A 417 -16.60 29.30 23.93
C GLY A 417 -16.40 30.82 23.78
N GLN A 418 -15.92 31.29 22.62
CA GLN A 418 -15.70 32.74 22.38
C GLN A 418 -16.98 33.47 21.95
N VAL A 419 -17.96 32.73 21.36
CA VAL A 419 -19.21 33.31 20.88
C VAL A 419 -20.44 32.85 21.66
N LYS A 420 -20.24 32.11 22.76
CA LYS A 420 -21.30 31.48 23.55
C LYS A 420 -22.43 32.45 23.96
N ASP A 421 -22.10 33.69 24.28
CA ASP A 421 -23.06 34.70 24.71
C ASP A 421 -24.00 35.19 23.58
N TYR A 422 -23.68 34.84 22.35
CA TYR A 422 -24.41 35.21 21.13
C TYR A 422 -25.09 34.02 20.42
N ILE A 423 -25.00 32.83 21.00
CA ILE A 423 -25.59 31.60 20.43
C ILE A 423 -27.02 31.44 20.91
N GLU A 424 -27.94 31.24 20.00
CA GLU A 424 -29.35 30.99 20.34
C GLU A 424 -29.48 29.70 21.16
N GLY A 425 -30.06 29.82 22.39
CA GLY A 425 -30.36 28.68 23.26
C GLY A 425 -29.13 27.94 23.81
N TYR A 426 -27.94 28.57 23.83
CA TYR A 426 -26.73 27.94 24.37
C TYR A 426 -26.92 27.51 25.83
N ARG A 427 -26.64 26.21 26.08
CA ARG A 427 -26.51 25.64 27.44
C ARG A 427 -25.12 25.05 27.56
N GLU A 428 -24.38 25.42 28.60
CA GLU A 428 -23.10 24.79 28.87
C GLU A 428 -23.29 23.27 29.00
N PRO A 429 -22.44 22.45 28.36
CA PRO A 429 -22.45 20.99 28.57
C PRO A 429 -22.20 20.74 30.06
N LYS A 430 -23.02 19.90 30.71
CA LYS A 430 -22.74 19.42 32.07
C LYS A 430 -21.48 18.57 32.01
N GLU A 431 -20.49 18.88 32.84
CA GLU A 431 -19.31 18.03 32.99
C GLU A 431 -19.72 16.71 33.66
N ASP A 432 -19.22 15.56 33.17
CA ASP A 432 -19.59 14.19 33.59
C ASP A 432 -19.33 13.85 35.08
N TRP A 433 -18.87 14.79 35.88
CA TRP A 433 -18.62 14.61 37.32
C TRP A 433 -19.66 15.30 38.22
N GLU A 434 -20.73 15.85 37.65
CA GLU A 434 -21.86 16.49 38.40
C GLU A 434 -23.09 15.57 38.53
N GLU A 435 -22.92 14.23 38.46
CA GLU A 435 -23.93 13.27 38.90
C GLU A 435 -23.64 12.74 40.30
#